data_2439d8c62b5b26dfced31e83d7a64fd5
#
_entry.id   2439d8c62b5b26dfced31e83d7a64fd5
#
_cell.length_a   1.000
_cell.length_b   1.000
_cell.length_c   1.000
_cell.angle_alpha   90.00
_cell.angle_beta   90.00
_cell.angle_gamma   90.00
#
_symmetry.space_group_name_H-M   'P 1'
#
loop_
_entity.id
_entity.type
_entity.pdbx_description
1 polymer ?
#
loop_
_entity_poly.entity_id
_entity_poly.type
_entity_poly.pdbx_seq_one_letter_code
_entity_poly.pdbx_strand_id
1 'polypeptide(L)'
;MPICGTDNEQEGEDTIIGMNRHKRVRCALALLTMLAAGLLSGCVSDAASDSTLPTITVGSDTYPPYVYMDNNGDITGLDVDIAEEAFRRMGYRAEFTTIDWEQKTKLVDNGEIDCIWDCFSMNGRENDYQWAGPYLVSRQV
;
A
#
# COMPACT_ATOMS: atom_id res chain seq x y z
N MET A 1 -43.43 46.82 23.52
CA MET A 1 -44.86 46.43 23.64
C MET A 1 -45.23 45.59 22.43
N PRO A 2 -45.97 44.54 22.60
CA PRO A 2 -45.91 43.39 23.52
C PRO A 2 -45.81 42.06 22.74
N ILE A 3 -45.39 41.02 23.38
CA ILE A 3 -46.07 39.90 24.04
C ILE A 3 -46.25 38.69 23.10
N CYS A 4 -45.57 37.59 23.52
CA CYS A 4 -46.13 36.33 24.01
C CYS A 4 -46.56 35.28 23.00
N GLY A 5 -46.20 34.02 23.36
CA GLY A 5 -46.82 32.76 22.99
C GLY A 5 -45.72 31.73 22.71
N THR A 6 -45.16 31.14 23.72
CA THR A 6 -45.41 29.89 24.49
C THR A 6 -46.03 28.77 23.68
N ASP A 7 -45.38 27.62 23.88
CA ASP A 7 -45.90 26.27 23.88
C ASP A 7 -45.97 25.53 22.54
N ASN A 8 -45.00 24.60 22.35
CA ASN A 8 -45.33 23.19 22.30
C ASN A 8 -44.07 22.31 22.29
N GLU A 9 -43.47 22.12 23.44
CA GLU A 9 -42.88 20.84 23.77
C GLU A 9 -44.01 19.85 24.03
N GLN A 10 -43.94 18.72 23.38
CA GLN A 10 -44.67 17.49 23.70
C GLN A 10 -45.39 16.85 22.52
N GLU A 11 -44.61 16.23 21.62
CA GLU A 11 -45.11 15.10 20.81
C GLU A 11 -43.91 14.29 20.31
N GLY A 12 -43.40 13.39 21.14
CA GLY A 12 -42.27 12.51 20.76
C GLY A 12 -42.21 11.21 21.56
N GLU A 13 -43.10 11.01 22.54
CA GLU A 13 -42.91 9.90 23.47
C GLU A 13 -44.01 8.81 23.45
N ASP A 14 -45.06 8.94 22.67
CA ASP A 14 -46.19 8.01 22.73
C ASP A 14 -46.28 6.97 21.59
N THR A 15 -45.29 6.84 20.72
CA THR A 15 -45.38 5.89 19.58
C THR A 15 -44.91 4.47 19.94
N ILE A 16 -44.38 4.24 21.12
CA ILE A 16 -43.82 2.91 21.51
C ILE A 16 -44.78 2.03 22.27
N ILE A 17 -45.89 2.57 22.82
CA ILE A 17 -46.77 1.85 23.75
C ILE A 17 -47.85 1.01 23.04
N GLY A 18 -48.11 1.21 21.76
CA GLY A 18 -49.15 0.51 21.00
C GLY A 18 -48.72 -0.70 20.18
N MET A 19 -47.45 -1.09 20.18
CA MET A 19 -46.95 -2.14 19.31
C MET A 19 -47.23 -3.53 19.89
N ASN A 20 -48.06 -4.32 19.19
CA ASN A 20 -48.42 -5.68 19.54
C ASN A 20 -47.16 -6.55 19.75
N ARG A 21 -47.17 -7.45 20.74
CA ARG A 21 -46.04 -8.31 21.15
C ARG A 21 -45.36 -9.00 19.96
N HIS A 22 -46.14 -9.43 18.96
CA HIS A 22 -45.61 -10.04 17.75
C HIS A 22 -44.85 -9.06 16.84
N LYS A 23 -45.24 -7.78 16.81
CA LYS A 23 -44.50 -6.75 16.03
C LYS A 23 -43.17 -6.39 16.71
N ARG A 24 -43.14 -6.34 18.05
CA ARG A 24 -41.92 -6.09 18.84
C ARG A 24 -40.90 -7.19 18.64
N VAL A 25 -41.31 -8.47 18.62
CA VAL A 25 -40.44 -9.61 18.37
C VAL A 25 -39.88 -9.60 16.93
N ARG A 26 -40.72 -9.25 15.96
CA ARG A 26 -40.28 -9.14 14.56
C ARG A 26 -39.31 -8.00 14.33
N CYS A 27 -39.53 -6.84 14.95
CA CYS A 27 -38.59 -5.71 14.90
C CYS A 27 -37.26 -6.04 15.60
N ALA A 28 -37.30 -6.71 16.76
CA ALA A 28 -36.12 -7.14 17.49
C ALA A 28 -35.30 -8.19 16.69
N LEU A 29 -35.98 -9.14 16.03
CA LEU A 29 -35.32 -10.10 15.13
C LEU A 29 -34.72 -9.44 13.90
N ALA A 30 -35.39 -8.46 13.29
CA ALA A 30 -34.88 -7.72 12.13
C ALA A 30 -33.67 -6.86 12.50
N LEU A 31 -33.64 -6.24 13.66
CA LEU A 31 -32.49 -5.49 14.18
C LEU A 31 -31.32 -6.40 14.51
N LEU A 32 -31.58 -7.59 15.06
CA LEU A 32 -30.54 -8.58 15.38
C LEU A 32 -29.90 -9.14 14.10
N THR A 33 -30.68 -9.37 13.05
CA THR A 33 -30.15 -9.82 11.75
C THR A 33 -29.35 -8.75 11.02
N MET A 34 -29.73 -7.47 11.11
CA MET A 34 -28.94 -6.36 10.57
C MET A 34 -27.62 -6.18 11.33
N LEU A 35 -27.61 -6.37 12.64
CA LEU A 35 -26.38 -6.27 13.45
C LEU A 35 -25.41 -7.45 13.15
N ALA A 36 -25.95 -8.65 12.90
CA ALA A 36 -25.15 -9.81 12.53
C ALA A 36 -24.53 -9.69 11.12
N ALA A 37 -25.21 -9.05 10.17
CA ALA A 37 -24.69 -8.81 8.83
C ALA A 37 -23.56 -7.77 8.81
N GLY A 38 -23.52 -6.83 9.76
CA GLY A 38 -22.48 -5.82 9.89
C GLY A 38 -21.14 -6.36 10.40
N LEU A 39 -21.12 -7.51 11.07
CA LEU A 39 -19.90 -8.10 11.64
C LEU A 39 -19.13 -8.97 10.63
N LEU A 40 -19.68 -9.25 9.45
CA LEU A 40 -19.03 -10.01 8.37
C LEU A 40 -18.36 -9.11 7.32
N SER A 41 -18.36 -7.78 7.51
CA SER A 41 -17.48 -6.87 6.78
C SER A 41 -16.06 -6.99 7.33
N GLY A 42 -15.54 -8.22 7.37
CA GLY A 42 -14.13 -8.49 7.57
C GLY A 42 -13.35 -7.81 6.47
N CYS A 43 -12.27 -7.16 6.83
CA CYS A 43 -11.27 -6.58 5.97
C CYS A 43 -11.02 -7.47 4.73
N VAL A 44 -11.65 -7.14 3.62
CA VAL A 44 -11.07 -7.46 2.33
C VAL A 44 -9.87 -6.51 2.26
N SER A 45 -8.70 -7.00 2.65
CA SER A 45 -7.47 -6.41 2.18
C SER A 45 -7.56 -6.53 0.66
N ASP A 46 -7.86 -5.42 -0.01
CA ASP A 46 -7.56 -5.27 -1.41
C ASP A 46 -6.04 -5.45 -1.54
N ALA A 47 -5.63 -6.71 -1.69
CA ALA A 47 -4.42 -6.99 -2.41
C ALA A 47 -4.75 -6.55 -3.85
N ALA A 48 -4.52 -5.26 -4.15
CA ALA A 48 -4.49 -4.79 -5.51
C ALA A 48 -3.62 -5.79 -6.26
N SER A 49 -4.17 -6.44 -7.28
CA SER A 49 -3.40 -7.40 -8.04
C SER A 49 -2.18 -6.63 -8.57
N ASP A 50 -1.00 -7.16 -8.33
CA ASP A 50 0.30 -6.54 -8.67
C ASP A 50 0.34 -6.03 -10.13
N SER A 51 -0.43 -6.67 -11.00
CA SER A 51 -0.58 -6.30 -12.42
C SER A 51 -1.27 -4.94 -12.68
N THR A 52 -1.91 -4.31 -11.69
CA THR A 52 -2.60 -3.01 -11.84
C THR A 52 -1.77 -1.83 -11.35
N LEU A 53 -0.65 -2.10 -10.68
CA LEU A 53 0.22 -1.04 -10.16
C LEU A 53 1.08 -0.43 -11.29
N PRO A 54 1.34 0.88 -11.24
CA PRO A 54 2.32 1.48 -12.14
C PRO A 54 3.70 0.85 -11.89
N THR A 55 4.46 0.67 -12.96
CA THR A 55 5.77 0.02 -12.92
C THR A 55 6.89 1.03 -12.72
N ILE A 56 7.88 0.66 -11.91
CA ILE A 56 9.17 1.33 -11.80
C ILE A 56 10.22 0.39 -12.39
N THR A 57 10.93 0.84 -13.40
CA THR A 57 12.03 0.10 -14.03
C THR A 57 13.30 0.33 -13.25
N VAL A 58 13.85 -0.74 -12.68
CA VAL A 58 15.02 -0.72 -11.81
C VAL A 58 16.21 -1.30 -12.57
N GLY A 59 17.25 -0.49 -12.77
CA GLY A 59 18.50 -0.94 -13.35
C GLY A 59 19.44 -1.52 -12.30
N SER A 60 19.99 -2.70 -12.56
CA SER A 60 20.91 -3.41 -11.67
C SER A 60 21.95 -4.18 -12.44
N ASP A 61 23.06 -4.50 -11.79
CA ASP A 61 24.06 -5.46 -12.31
C ASP A 61 23.96 -6.77 -11.54
N THR A 62 24.71 -7.76 -11.96
CA THR A 62 24.76 -9.07 -11.31
C THR A 62 25.76 -9.06 -10.17
N TYR A 63 25.26 -9.12 -8.92
CA TYR A 63 26.07 -9.14 -7.71
C TYR A 63 25.49 -10.09 -6.64
N PRO A 64 25.68 -11.41 -6.75
CA PRO A 64 25.19 -12.35 -5.76
C PRO A 64 25.78 -12.12 -4.35
N PRO A 65 25.00 -12.26 -3.27
CA PRO A 65 23.61 -12.71 -3.21
C PRO A 65 22.56 -11.59 -3.31
N TYR A 66 22.97 -10.38 -3.66
CA TYR A 66 22.10 -9.20 -3.65
C TYR A 66 21.20 -9.14 -4.87
N VAL A 67 21.79 -9.24 -6.07
CA VAL A 67 21.06 -9.33 -7.35
C VAL A 67 21.71 -10.40 -8.22
N TYR A 68 20.93 -11.33 -8.69
CA TYR A 68 21.42 -12.38 -9.61
C TYR A 68 20.26 -13.02 -10.37
N MET A 69 20.57 -13.74 -11.42
CA MET A 69 19.61 -14.51 -12.18
C MET A 69 19.53 -15.93 -11.63
N ASP A 70 18.33 -16.40 -11.35
CA ASP A 70 18.12 -17.78 -10.89
C ASP A 70 18.16 -18.80 -12.05
N ASN A 71 17.93 -20.08 -11.73
CA ASN A 71 17.94 -21.14 -12.72
C ASN A 71 16.78 -21.09 -13.74
N ASN A 72 15.75 -20.30 -13.46
CA ASN A 72 14.60 -20.10 -14.34
C ASN A 72 14.80 -18.91 -15.27
N GLY A 73 15.82 -18.09 -15.02
CA GLY A 73 16.11 -16.86 -15.74
C GLY A 73 15.47 -15.63 -15.11
N ASP A 74 14.95 -15.74 -13.89
CA ASP A 74 14.34 -14.64 -13.16
C ASP A 74 15.40 -13.89 -12.33
N ILE A 75 15.33 -12.55 -12.33
CA ILE A 75 16.20 -11.72 -11.49
C ILE A 75 15.68 -11.80 -10.05
N THR A 76 16.56 -12.14 -9.12
CA THR A 76 16.25 -12.35 -7.71
C THR A 76 17.43 -11.96 -6.81
N GLY A 77 17.20 -11.93 -5.50
CA GLY A 77 18.21 -11.64 -4.49
C GLY A 77 17.73 -10.71 -3.39
N LEU A 78 18.60 -10.46 -2.42
CA LEU A 78 18.26 -9.67 -1.25
C LEU A 78 17.80 -8.24 -1.62
N ASP A 79 18.49 -7.60 -2.55
CA ASP A 79 18.15 -6.24 -2.98
C ASP A 79 16.85 -6.21 -3.78
N VAL A 80 16.58 -7.26 -4.56
CA VAL A 80 15.32 -7.42 -5.31
C VAL A 80 14.15 -7.51 -4.33
N ASP A 81 14.23 -8.39 -3.32
CA ASP A 81 13.19 -8.58 -2.32
C ASP A 81 12.89 -7.28 -1.54
N ILE A 82 13.94 -6.54 -1.16
CA ILE A 82 13.80 -5.27 -0.44
C ILE A 82 13.16 -4.21 -1.33
N ALA A 83 13.61 -4.09 -2.57
CA ALA A 83 13.09 -3.10 -3.51
C ALA A 83 11.63 -3.37 -3.87
N GLU A 84 11.28 -4.62 -4.19
CA GLU A 84 9.92 -5.02 -4.49
C GLU A 84 8.97 -4.68 -3.34
N GLU A 85 9.33 -5.01 -2.10
CA GLU A 85 8.51 -4.69 -0.94
C GLU A 85 8.43 -3.18 -0.68
N ALA A 86 9.52 -2.43 -0.89
CA ALA A 86 9.53 -0.99 -0.74
C ALA A 86 8.61 -0.32 -1.78
N PHE A 87 8.73 -0.66 -3.05
CA PHE A 87 7.89 -0.11 -4.12
C PHE A 87 6.45 -0.54 -3.98
N ARG A 88 6.17 -1.78 -3.61
CA ARG A 88 4.81 -2.26 -3.34
C ARG A 88 4.11 -1.43 -2.25
N ARG A 89 4.81 -1.08 -1.15
CA ARG A 89 4.28 -0.19 -0.10
C ARG A 89 4.01 1.22 -0.60
N MET A 90 4.72 1.66 -1.60
CA MET A 90 4.53 2.96 -2.24
C MET A 90 3.46 2.94 -3.34
N GLY A 91 2.87 1.77 -3.63
CA GLY A 91 1.86 1.61 -4.67
C GLY A 91 2.43 1.44 -6.08
N TYR A 92 3.63 0.91 -6.19
CA TYR A 92 4.31 0.61 -7.45
C TYR A 92 4.70 -0.87 -7.52
N ARG A 93 4.93 -1.34 -8.74
CA ARG A 93 5.55 -2.63 -9.04
C ARG A 93 6.98 -2.39 -9.52
N ALA A 94 7.96 -3.02 -8.89
CA ALA A 94 9.32 -3.01 -9.39
C ALA A 94 9.48 -3.98 -10.57
N GLU A 95 10.23 -3.58 -11.58
CA GLU A 95 10.65 -4.43 -12.68
C GLU A 95 12.16 -4.27 -12.87
N PHE A 96 12.89 -5.31 -12.48
CA PHE A 96 14.33 -5.30 -12.57
C PHE A 96 14.81 -5.61 -13.98
N THR A 97 15.85 -4.91 -14.42
CA THR A 97 16.54 -5.17 -15.66
C THR A 97 18.07 -5.13 -15.46
N THR A 98 18.75 -6.08 -16.04
CA THR A 98 20.23 -6.07 -16.05
C THR A 98 20.72 -5.01 -17.03
N ILE A 99 21.61 -4.14 -16.56
CA ILE A 99 22.16 -3.04 -17.36
C ILE A 99 23.68 -3.17 -17.51
N ASP A 100 24.23 -2.51 -18.52
CA ASP A 100 25.65 -2.20 -18.54
C ASP A 100 25.95 -1.16 -17.45
N TRP A 101 26.66 -1.58 -16.40
CA TRP A 101 26.93 -0.76 -15.24
C TRP A 101 27.61 0.57 -15.56
N GLU A 102 28.44 0.60 -16.59
CA GLU A 102 29.12 1.84 -17.03
C GLU A 102 28.14 2.85 -17.65
N GLN A 103 26.99 2.40 -18.11
CA GLN A 103 25.94 3.24 -18.70
C GLN A 103 24.87 3.70 -17.70
N LYS A 104 24.91 3.23 -16.46
CA LYS A 104 23.84 3.42 -15.45
C LYS A 104 23.31 4.85 -15.35
N THR A 105 24.21 5.84 -15.25
CA THR A 105 23.83 7.25 -15.14
C THR A 105 23.12 7.73 -16.41
N LYS A 106 23.62 7.37 -17.55
CA LYS A 106 23.04 7.75 -18.84
C LYS A 106 21.64 7.14 -19.05
N LEU A 107 21.45 5.90 -18.59
CA LEU A 107 20.17 5.21 -18.70
C LEU A 107 19.10 5.90 -17.82
N VAL A 108 19.47 6.36 -16.63
CA VAL A 108 18.58 7.17 -15.77
C VAL A 108 18.30 8.54 -16.42
N ASP A 109 19.33 9.24 -16.88
CA ASP A 109 19.21 10.57 -17.47
C ASP A 109 18.32 10.57 -18.73
N ASN A 110 18.37 9.48 -19.49
CA ASN A 110 17.54 9.31 -20.68
C ASN A 110 16.12 8.79 -20.37
N GLY A 111 15.84 8.38 -19.14
CA GLY A 111 14.57 7.78 -18.75
C GLY A 111 14.36 6.36 -19.29
N GLU A 112 15.43 5.65 -19.60
CA GLU A 112 15.37 4.24 -20.01
C GLU A 112 15.16 3.33 -18.80
N ILE A 113 15.64 3.75 -17.63
CA ILE A 113 15.34 3.20 -16.31
C ILE A 113 14.94 4.33 -15.37
N ASP A 114 14.11 4.05 -14.39
CA ASP A 114 13.63 5.04 -13.42
C ASP A 114 14.61 5.24 -12.27
N CYS A 115 15.28 4.18 -11.85
CA CYS A 115 16.27 4.22 -10.78
C CYS A 115 17.30 3.09 -10.89
N ILE A 116 18.36 3.22 -10.10
CA ILE A 116 19.38 2.20 -9.90
C ILE A 116 19.19 1.63 -8.50
N TRP A 117 19.12 0.31 -8.38
CA TRP A 117 19.09 -0.37 -7.09
C TRP A 117 20.02 -1.60 -7.15
N ASP A 118 21.11 -1.49 -6.42
CA ASP A 118 22.14 -2.50 -6.32
C ASP A 118 22.92 -2.26 -5.02
N CYS A 119 23.79 -3.16 -4.64
CA CYS A 119 24.75 -2.98 -3.55
C CYS A 119 25.77 -1.86 -3.87
N PHE A 120 25.27 -0.66 -4.17
CA PHE A 120 26.00 0.49 -4.68
C PHE A 120 26.36 1.47 -3.57
N SER A 121 27.65 1.67 -3.32
CA SER A 121 28.14 2.52 -2.25
C SER A 121 27.93 4.00 -2.54
N MET A 122 27.33 4.71 -1.57
CA MET A 122 27.21 6.16 -1.58
C MET A 122 28.53 6.88 -1.29
N ASN A 123 29.50 6.20 -0.65
CA ASN A 123 30.76 6.81 -0.22
C ASN A 123 31.56 7.39 -1.40
N GLY A 124 31.87 8.68 -1.33
CA GLY A 124 32.58 9.42 -2.36
C GLY A 124 31.75 9.77 -3.59
N ARG A 125 30.42 9.55 -3.53
CA ARG A 125 29.46 9.85 -4.59
C ARG A 125 28.23 10.58 -4.09
N GLU A 126 28.34 11.20 -2.92
CA GLU A 126 27.21 11.79 -2.22
C GLU A 126 26.46 12.85 -3.04
N ASN A 127 27.18 13.50 -3.96
CA ASN A 127 26.64 14.56 -4.81
C ASN A 127 26.33 14.10 -6.25
N ASP A 128 26.62 12.85 -6.60
CA ASP A 128 26.46 12.36 -7.98
C ASP A 128 25.03 11.89 -8.27
N TYR A 129 24.28 11.55 -7.21
CA TYR A 129 22.94 10.98 -7.33
C TYR A 129 22.02 11.55 -6.26
N GLN A 130 20.71 11.42 -6.49
CA GLN A 130 19.71 11.57 -5.43
C GLN A 130 19.56 10.23 -4.70
N TRP A 131 20.07 10.16 -3.49
CA TRP A 131 20.10 8.93 -2.71
C TRP A 131 18.84 8.74 -1.87
N ALA A 132 18.30 7.52 -1.88
CA ALA A 132 17.30 7.05 -0.92
C ALA A 132 17.95 5.97 -0.04
N GLY A 133 18.26 6.31 1.18
CA GLY A 133 18.95 5.40 2.09
C GLY A 133 20.17 6.03 2.73
N PRO A 134 21.12 5.28 3.30
CA PRO A 134 21.44 3.86 3.07
C PRO A 134 20.44 2.89 3.73
N TYR A 135 20.16 1.77 3.08
CA TYR A 135 19.29 0.70 3.59
C TYR A 135 20.07 -0.51 4.14
N LEU A 136 21.32 -0.65 3.73
CA LEU A 136 22.26 -1.67 4.22
C LEU A 136 23.62 -1.05 4.52
N VAL A 137 24.34 -1.68 5.44
CA VAL A 137 25.76 -1.39 5.71
C VAL A 137 26.56 -2.64 5.39
N SER A 138 27.44 -2.55 4.41
CA SER A 138 28.40 -3.62 4.09
C SER A 138 29.80 -3.26 4.56
N ARG A 139 30.55 -4.25 4.97
CA ARG A 139 31.95 -4.13 5.33
C ARG A 139 32.76 -5.16 4.54
N GLN A 140 33.71 -4.69 3.77
CA GLN A 140 34.72 -5.58 3.18
C GLN A 140 35.75 -5.92 4.25
N VAL A 141 36.01 -7.18 4.46
CA VAL A 141 37.02 -7.72 5.39
C VAL A 141 38.14 -8.40 4.62
#